data_497775ba989cbde9202288ca43e4d0a7
#
_entry.id   497775ba989cbde9202288ca43e4d0a7
#
_cell.length_a   1.000
_cell.length_b   1.000
_cell.length_c   1.000
_cell.angle_alpha   90.00
_cell.angle_beta   90.00
_cell.angle_gamma   90.00
#
_symmetry.space_group_name_H-M   'P 1'
#
loop_
_entity.id
_entity.type
_entity.pdbx_description
1 polymer ?
#
loop_
_entity_poly.entity_id
_entity_poly.type
_entity_poly.pdbx_seq_one_letter_code
_entity_poly.pdbx_strand_id
1 'polypeptide(L)'
;MIFNKDTAEKTAELLLQINAIKLNPKNPFTWTSGWKAPIYCDNRMTLSFPAIRNYIREEFSKNIEKQFGKPDVIAGVATGAIGIGMLVAEYMGLPFVYVRPEPKK
;
A
#
# COMPACT_ATOMS: atom_id res chain seq x y z
N MET A 1 -1.49 2.98 12.87
CA MET A 1 -2.88 3.39 13.18
C MET A 1 -3.86 2.44 12.50
N ILE A 2 -4.83 1.93 13.25
CA ILE A 2 -5.84 1.01 12.73
C ILE A 2 -7.21 1.67 12.85
N PHE A 3 -7.86 1.93 11.72
CA PHE A 3 -9.21 2.52 11.70
C PHE A 3 -10.31 1.46 11.87
N ASN A 4 -10.02 0.22 11.44
CA ASN A 4 -10.99 -0.87 11.48
C ASN A 4 -10.23 -2.18 11.66
N LYS A 5 -10.57 -2.91 12.74
CA LYS A 5 -9.89 -4.16 13.07
C LYS A 5 -10.11 -5.25 12.03
N ASP A 6 -11.33 -5.39 11.52
CA ASP A 6 -11.65 -6.41 10.52
C ASP A 6 -10.89 -6.17 9.23
N THR A 7 -10.80 -4.92 8.79
CA THR A 7 -10.02 -4.54 7.60
C THR A 7 -8.53 -4.82 7.82
N ALA A 8 -8.00 -4.52 9.00
CA ALA A 8 -6.60 -4.77 9.32
C ALA A 8 -6.26 -6.26 9.26
N GLU A 9 -7.10 -7.09 9.87
CA GLU A 9 -6.91 -8.54 9.88
C GLU A 9 -7.03 -9.13 8.47
N LYS A 10 -8.03 -8.71 7.72
CA LYS A 10 -8.23 -9.17 6.34
C LYS A 10 -7.05 -8.78 5.45
N THR A 11 -6.55 -7.56 5.57
CA THR A 11 -5.40 -7.09 4.81
C THR A 11 -4.16 -7.93 5.15
N ALA A 12 -3.92 -8.19 6.44
CA ALA A 12 -2.79 -9.01 6.85
C ALA A 12 -2.87 -10.43 6.30
N GLU A 13 -4.06 -11.04 6.31
CA GLU A 13 -4.28 -12.36 5.72
C GLU A 13 -3.96 -12.38 4.24
N LEU A 14 -4.44 -11.39 3.49
CA LEU A 14 -4.21 -11.30 2.05
C LEU A 14 -2.72 -11.12 1.73
N LEU A 15 -2.01 -10.29 2.50
CA LEU A 15 -0.58 -10.08 2.31
C LEU A 15 0.23 -11.35 2.59
N LEU A 16 -0.14 -12.11 3.63
CA LEU A 16 0.50 -13.38 3.94
C LEU A 16 0.22 -14.42 2.85
N GLN A 17 -1.01 -14.45 2.35
CA GLN A 17 -1.45 -15.40 1.33
C GLN A 17 -0.63 -15.29 0.03
N ILE A 18 -0.24 -14.09 -0.36
CA ILE A 18 0.54 -13.86 -1.58
C ILE A 18 2.03 -13.74 -1.34
N ASN A 19 2.48 -14.05 -0.12
CA ASN A 19 3.90 -13.94 0.28
C ASN A 19 4.47 -12.53 0.15
N ALA A 20 3.64 -11.51 0.29
CA ALA A 20 4.09 -10.13 0.35
C ALA A 20 4.82 -9.86 1.67
N ILE A 21 4.43 -10.57 2.72
CA ILE A 21 5.10 -10.54 4.01
C ILE A 21 5.94 -11.81 4.13
N LYS A 22 7.24 -11.64 4.35
CA LYS A 22 8.18 -12.75 4.51
C LYS A 22 8.82 -12.69 5.90
N LEU A 23 8.85 -13.82 6.59
CA LEU A 23 9.43 -13.95 7.92
C LEU A 23 10.61 -14.92 7.86
N ASN A 24 11.78 -14.48 8.32
CA ASN A 24 12.95 -15.34 8.40
C ASN A 24 13.85 -14.92 9.55
N PRO A 25 13.53 -15.33 10.78
CA PRO A 25 14.31 -14.95 11.96
C PRO A 25 15.71 -15.57 12.00
N LYS A 26 15.91 -16.73 11.34
CA LYS A 26 17.22 -17.41 11.30
C LYS A 26 18.18 -16.77 10.30
N ASN A 27 17.65 -16.28 9.16
CA ASN A 27 18.42 -15.61 8.13
C ASN A 27 17.78 -14.26 7.84
N PRO A 28 18.03 -13.23 8.68
CA PRO A 28 17.38 -11.93 8.52
C PRO A 28 17.64 -11.30 7.16
N PHE A 29 16.65 -10.58 6.67
CA PHE A 29 16.77 -9.78 5.45
C PHE A 29 17.63 -8.55 5.72
N THR A 30 18.44 -8.16 4.75
CA THR A 30 19.21 -6.92 4.82
C THR A 30 18.48 -5.86 4.01
N TRP A 31 18.02 -4.82 4.68
CA TRP A 31 17.35 -3.68 4.02
C TRP A 31 18.39 -2.81 3.31
N THR A 32 17.91 -1.98 2.37
CA THR A 32 18.77 -1.03 1.65
C THR A 32 19.54 -0.12 2.60
N SER A 33 19.00 0.20 3.76
CA SER A 33 19.66 0.98 4.80
C SER A 33 20.82 0.26 5.49
N GLY A 34 21.00 -1.05 5.23
CA GLY A 34 21.97 -1.89 5.91
C GLY A 34 21.47 -2.59 7.15
N TRP A 35 20.28 -2.24 7.61
CA TRP A 35 19.68 -2.87 8.78
C TRP A 35 19.25 -4.31 8.45
N LYS A 36 19.39 -5.19 9.42
CA LYS A 36 18.92 -6.58 9.33
C LYS A 36 17.61 -6.73 10.06
N ALA A 37 16.63 -7.36 9.42
CA ALA A 37 15.32 -7.58 10.00
C ALA A 37 14.80 -8.98 9.72
N PRO A 38 14.11 -9.61 10.68
CA PRO A 38 13.52 -10.94 10.48
C PRO A 38 12.28 -10.91 9.59
N ILE A 39 11.79 -9.73 9.23
CA ILE A 39 10.58 -9.53 8.45
C ILE A 39 10.87 -8.61 7.25
N TYR A 40 10.24 -8.93 6.13
CA TYR A 40 10.27 -8.09 4.94
C TYR A 40 8.84 -8.04 4.38
N CYS A 41 8.36 -6.83 4.07
CA CYS A 41 7.04 -6.64 3.49
C CYS A 41 7.14 -5.84 2.20
N ASP A 42 6.63 -6.41 1.10
CA ASP A 42 6.55 -5.73 -0.19
C ASP A 42 5.07 -5.59 -0.60
N ASN A 43 4.50 -4.46 -0.25
CA ASN A 43 3.09 -4.17 -0.54
C ASN A 43 2.81 -4.02 -2.04
N ARG A 44 3.84 -3.75 -2.85
CA ARG A 44 3.68 -3.62 -4.31
C ARG A 44 3.25 -4.92 -4.96
N MET A 45 3.51 -6.06 -4.34
CA MET A 45 3.07 -7.36 -4.83
C MET A 45 1.55 -7.44 -4.97
N THR A 46 0.81 -6.67 -4.17
CA THR A 46 -0.65 -6.65 -4.25
C THR A 46 -1.16 -6.21 -5.61
N LEU A 47 -0.39 -5.39 -6.33
CA LEU A 47 -0.77 -4.88 -7.64
C LEU A 47 -0.88 -5.97 -8.70
N SER A 48 -0.20 -7.11 -8.50
CA SER A 48 -0.25 -8.25 -9.41
C SER A 48 -1.44 -9.18 -9.19
N PHE A 49 -2.23 -8.93 -8.14
CA PHE A 49 -3.37 -9.76 -7.77
C PHE A 49 -4.65 -8.92 -7.84
N PRO A 50 -5.40 -8.99 -8.95
CA PRO A 50 -6.55 -8.08 -9.17
C PRO A 50 -7.57 -8.04 -8.05
N ALA A 51 -7.95 -9.18 -7.49
CA ALA A 51 -8.93 -9.23 -6.40
C ALA A 51 -8.40 -8.52 -5.14
N ILE A 52 -7.12 -8.69 -4.84
CA ILE A 52 -6.49 -8.10 -3.65
C ILE A 52 -6.31 -6.60 -3.82
N ARG A 53 -5.78 -6.17 -4.97
CA ARG A 53 -5.62 -4.73 -5.20
C ARG A 53 -6.96 -4.00 -5.23
N ASN A 54 -8.01 -4.64 -5.74
CA ASN A 54 -9.35 -4.05 -5.73
C ASN A 54 -9.87 -3.89 -4.30
N TYR A 55 -9.67 -4.90 -3.45
CA TYR A 55 -10.03 -4.83 -2.05
C TYR A 55 -9.30 -3.68 -1.35
N ILE A 56 -7.98 -3.59 -1.54
CA ILE A 56 -7.17 -2.53 -0.93
C ILE A 56 -7.61 -1.14 -1.43
N ARG A 57 -7.82 -1.00 -2.73
CA ARG A 57 -8.33 0.23 -3.33
C ARG A 57 -9.63 0.69 -2.67
N GLU A 58 -10.57 -0.23 -2.54
CA GLU A 58 -11.88 0.06 -1.97
C GLU A 58 -11.80 0.43 -0.49
N GLU A 59 -10.98 -0.29 0.27
CA GLU A 59 -10.80 0.00 1.69
C GLU A 59 -10.09 1.33 1.93
N PHE A 60 -9.07 1.65 1.13
CA PHE A 60 -8.44 2.98 1.16
C PHE A 60 -9.48 4.07 0.89
N SER A 61 -10.25 3.91 -0.17
CA SER A 61 -11.24 4.93 -0.58
C SER A 61 -12.29 5.16 0.48
N LYS A 62 -12.82 4.09 1.08
CA LYS A 62 -13.78 4.18 2.18
C LYS A 62 -13.21 4.90 3.38
N ASN A 63 -11.99 4.54 3.79
CA ASN A 63 -11.37 5.10 4.98
C ASN A 63 -10.97 6.56 4.78
N ILE A 64 -10.50 6.93 3.58
CA ILE A 64 -10.22 8.33 3.25
C ILE A 64 -11.50 9.16 3.41
N GLU A 65 -12.57 8.73 2.78
CA GLU A 65 -13.82 9.47 2.80
C GLU A 65 -14.42 9.54 4.20
N LYS A 66 -14.38 8.45 4.94
CA LYS A 66 -14.92 8.38 6.30
C LYS A 66 -14.13 9.24 7.30
N GLN A 67 -12.80 9.26 7.20
CA GLN A 67 -11.95 9.95 8.17
C GLN A 67 -11.65 11.40 7.82
N PHE A 68 -11.59 11.72 6.53
CA PHE A 68 -11.13 13.02 6.07
C PHE A 68 -12.08 13.72 5.10
N GLY A 69 -13.13 13.05 4.65
CA GLY A 69 -14.02 13.56 3.60
C GLY A 69 -13.42 13.33 2.22
N LYS A 70 -14.09 13.83 1.18
CA LYS A 70 -13.62 13.66 -0.20
C LYS A 70 -12.50 14.66 -0.50
N PRO A 71 -11.27 14.20 -0.83
CA PRO A 71 -10.18 15.10 -1.18
C PRO A 71 -10.36 15.65 -2.60
N ASP A 72 -9.55 16.66 -2.95
CA ASP A 72 -9.53 17.24 -4.29
C ASP A 72 -8.60 16.48 -5.24
N VAL A 73 -7.60 15.82 -4.69
CA VAL A 73 -6.57 15.12 -5.46
C VAL A 73 -5.96 13.99 -4.63
N ILE A 74 -5.54 12.93 -5.30
CA ILE A 74 -4.78 11.85 -4.67
C ILE A 74 -3.33 11.98 -5.08
N ALA A 75 -2.42 11.99 -4.11
CA ALA A 75 -0.99 12.05 -4.35
C ALA A 75 -0.33 10.77 -3.89
N GLY A 76 0.39 10.09 -4.78
CA GLY A 76 1.16 8.89 -4.43
C GLY A 76 2.64 9.21 -4.32
N VAL A 77 3.30 8.70 -3.31
CA VAL A 77 4.74 8.87 -3.16
C VAL A 77 5.47 7.81 -4.00
N ALA A 78 6.28 8.28 -4.93
CA ALA A 78 7.06 7.39 -5.81
C ALA A 78 8.05 6.56 -4.98
N THR A 79 8.27 5.34 -5.36
CA THR A 79 7.67 4.62 -6.48
C THR A 79 6.52 3.73 -5.98
N GLY A 80 6.60 3.29 -4.76
CA GLY A 80 5.73 2.26 -4.21
C GLY A 80 4.25 2.60 -4.18
N ALA A 81 3.91 3.88 -4.06
CA ALA A 81 2.53 4.32 -3.96
C ALA A 81 1.94 4.84 -5.28
N ILE A 82 2.67 4.76 -6.40
CA ILE A 82 2.14 5.21 -7.68
C ILE A 82 0.97 4.33 -8.12
N GLY A 83 1.18 3.01 -8.15
CA GLY A 83 0.16 2.07 -8.63
C GLY A 83 -1.12 2.12 -7.81
N ILE A 84 -1.00 1.92 -6.50
CA ILE A 84 -2.19 1.91 -5.64
C ILE A 84 -2.83 3.30 -5.55
N GLY A 85 -2.04 4.35 -5.58
CA GLY A 85 -2.56 5.73 -5.58
C GLY A 85 -3.42 6.01 -6.80
N MET A 86 -2.97 5.57 -7.98
CA MET A 86 -3.75 5.72 -9.20
C MET A 86 -5.07 4.94 -9.13
N LEU A 87 -5.04 3.73 -8.58
CA LEU A 87 -6.25 2.93 -8.43
C LEU A 87 -7.27 3.60 -7.49
N VAL A 88 -6.79 4.20 -6.40
CA VAL A 88 -7.65 4.94 -5.46
C VAL A 88 -8.24 6.17 -6.14
N ALA A 89 -7.42 6.94 -6.85
CA ALA A 89 -7.86 8.13 -7.57
C ALA A 89 -8.95 7.79 -8.60
N GLU A 90 -8.73 6.72 -9.38
CA GLU A 90 -9.70 6.26 -10.35
C GLU A 90 -11.02 5.86 -9.70
N TYR A 91 -10.95 5.08 -8.62
CA TYR A 91 -12.14 4.61 -7.90
C TYR A 91 -12.94 5.77 -7.31
N MET A 92 -12.26 6.79 -6.79
CA MET A 92 -12.90 7.97 -6.22
C MET A 92 -13.26 9.04 -7.26
N GLY A 93 -12.84 8.87 -8.51
CA GLY A 93 -13.09 9.83 -9.57
C GLY A 93 -12.30 11.13 -9.40
N LEU A 94 -11.06 11.04 -8.94
CA LEU A 94 -10.23 12.20 -8.60
C LEU A 94 -8.97 12.27 -9.47
N PRO A 95 -8.41 13.50 -9.65
CA PRO A 95 -7.10 13.64 -10.27
C PRO A 95 -6.02 12.93 -9.46
N PHE A 96 -4.97 12.48 -10.14
CA PHE A 96 -3.84 11.84 -9.51
C PHE A 96 -2.55 12.56 -9.87
N VAL A 97 -1.67 12.72 -8.87
CA VAL A 97 -0.30 13.17 -9.06
C VAL A 97 0.62 12.26 -8.26
N TYR A 98 1.90 12.20 -8.59
CA TYR A 98 2.85 11.51 -7.73
C TYR A 98 4.03 12.41 -7.38
N VAL A 99 4.60 12.15 -6.22
CA VAL A 99 5.68 12.95 -5.64
C VAL A 99 6.96 12.13 -5.67
N ARG A 100 8.02 12.72 -6.20
CA ARG A 100 9.34 12.08 -6.25
C ARG A 100 10.15 12.47 -5.01
N PRO A 101 11.04 11.57 -4.53
CA PRO A 101 11.93 11.93 -3.43
C PRO A 101 12.99 12.96 -3.83
N GLU A 102 13.29 13.04 -5.15
CA GLU A 102 14.28 13.96 -5.69
C GLU A 102 13.75 14.63 -6.96
N PRO A 103 14.25 15.85 -7.28
CA PRO A 103 13.87 16.53 -8.51
C PRO A 103 14.18 15.69 -9.76
N LYS A 104 13.39 15.86 -10.79
CA LYS A 104 13.61 15.22 -12.07
C LYS A 104 14.91 15.74 -12.69
N LYS A 105 15.78 14.82 -13.10
CA LYS A 105 17.03 15.17 -13.78
C LYS A 105 16.82 15.45 -15.24
#